data_49ea94781689a59c845155a39fabf067
#
_entry.id   49ea94781689a59c845155a39fabf067
#
_cell.length_a   1.000
_cell.length_b   1.000
_cell.length_c   1.000
_cell.angle_alpha   90.00
_cell.angle_beta   90.00
_cell.angle_gamma   90.00
#
_symmetry.space_group_name_H-M   'P 1'
#
loop_
_entity.id
_entity.type
_entity.pdbx_description
1 polymer ?
#
loop_
_entity_poly.entity_id
_entity_poly.type
_entity_poly.pdbx_seq_one_letter_code
_entity_poly.pdbx_strand_id
1 'polypeptide(L)'
;MLLRKHIGSGKIIAVEQPGMERIIRFTIEHLNELGDLCTKYLIVEIMGKHSNIIFCNEKDQIIDSIKHVSAHMSSVREVLPGRPYFIPETQSKLNPFTLTEELFREKIFPRPMNVAKAIYTSITGISPLMAEEVCYRAGIDGGIPTDGLNDAERVHLAHTFLRMVEDIRDGHFEPNIIYKGKEPVEFSCFPLSQYQDYRSVSYPSIFPVLETYYAEKNIVTKMRQKTVDLRKIVQNALERNVKKYQLQQKQLKDTEKKEKYRVWGELLNTYGYEVEPGTKSMEALNYYTNEMIKIPLDETMTPQENAKKYFDKYSKLKRTKEALDTLLQETGDEIKHLESIAASLDIASSEEDLIQIKEEMMEYGYVKRKNTGGGKKVRITSRPYHYISSDGYDIYVGKNNFQNDELSFKFASGNDWWFHAKGQPGSHVIVKSKNEELPDRTFEEAGKLAAYYSKGRQAPKVEIDYTQKKNLRKPTGGKPGFVVYYTNYSLLIEPDITGLQQVQ
;
A
#
# COMPACT_ATOMS: atom_id res chain seq x y z
N MET A 1 39.09 3.77 14.92
CA MET A 1 40.47 4.04 15.32
C MET A 1 41.42 2.90 14.96
N LEU A 2 41.05 1.62 15.19
CA LEU A 2 41.88 0.43 14.97
C LEU A 2 42.42 0.28 13.55
N LEU A 3 41.58 0.30 12.51
CA LEU A 3 42.02 0.16 11.12
C LEU A 3 43.02 1.25 10.71
N ARG A 4 42.80 2.51 11.15
CA ARG A 4 43.74 3.61 10.88
C ARG A 4 45.12 3.33 11.50
N LYS A 5 45.17 2.73 12.70
CA LYS A 5 46.41 2.38 13.38
C LYS A 5 47.17 1.26 12.66
N HIS A 6 46.47 0.22 12.19
CA HIS A 6 47.09 -1.01 11.71
C HIS A 6 47.25 -1.11 10.18
N ILE A 7 46.45 -0.37 9.41
CA ILE A 7 46.50 -0.41 7.93
C ILE A 7 46.42 0.99 7.30
N GLY A 8 46.64 2.05 8.10
CA GLY A 8 46.77 3.42 7.57
C GLY A 8 47.89 3.44 6.53
N SER A 9 47.63 3.96 5.33
CA SER A 9 48.59 3.99 4.17
C SER A 9 48.92 2.60 3.61
N GLY A 10 48.24 1.53 4.04
CA GLY A 10 48.42 0.19 3.47
C GLY A 10 47.88 0.06 2.05
N LYS A 11 48.45 -0.86 1.29
CA LYS A 11 48.08 -1.16 -0.10
C LYS A 11 47.26 -2.44 -0.14
N ILE A 12 46.08 -2.40 -0.76
CA ILE A 12 45.30 -3.62 -1.09
C ILE A 12 46.01 -4.30 -2.24
N ILE A 13 46.50 -5.52 -2.02
CA ILE A 13 47.26 -6.33 -3.02
C ILE A 13 46.38 -7.43 -3.63
N ALA A 14 45.34 -7.89 -2.93
CA ALA A 14 44.39 -8.87 -3.46
C ALA A 14 43.00 -8.64 -2.89
N VAL A 15 41.99 -8.99 -3.69
CA VAL A 15 40.58 -9.06 -3.29
C VAL A 15 40.07 -10.41 -3.77
N GLU A 16 39.62 -11.24 -2.83
CA GLU A 16 39.28 -12.63 -3.10
C GLU A 16 37.89 -12.96 -2.53
N GLN A 17 37.20 -13.86 -3.22
CA GLN A 17 35.98 -14.50 -2.71
C GLN A 17 36.29 -15.99 -2.50
N PRO A 18 36.30 -16.48 -1.25
CA PRO A 18 36.54 -17.90 -0.96
C PRO A 18 35.41 -18.79 -1.52
N GLY A 19 35.70 -19.56 -2.55
CA GLY A 19 34.69 -20.39 -3.23
C GLY A 19 33.51 -19.56 -3.72
N MET A 20 32.26 -20.02 -3.44
CA MET A 20 31.03 -19.29 -3.68
C MET A 20 30.41 -18.79 -2.38
N GLU A 21 31.20 -18.54 -1.35
CA GLU A 21 30.73 -17.98 -0.11
C GLU A 21 30.46 -16.48 -0.24
N ARG A 22 29.55 -15.95 0.58
CA ARG A 22 29.24 -14.52 0.63
C ARG A 22 30.25 -13.78 1.51
N ILE A 23 31.52 -13.93 1.17
CA ILE A 23 32.68 -13.42 1.90
C ILE A 23 33.61 -12.75 0.91
N ILE A 24 34.09 -11.56 1.26
CA ILE A 24 35.13 -10.85 0.52
C ILE A 24 36.35 -10.70 1.44
N ARG A 25 37.50 -11.19 1.03
CA ARG A 25 38.76 -11.08 1.77
C ARG A 25 39.65 -10.07 1.04
N PHE A 26 40.01 -9.01 1.72
CA PHE A 26 41.00 -8.03 1.26
C PHE A 26 42.33 -8.36 1.89
N THR A 27 43.36 -8.57 1.09
CA THR A 27 44.75 -8.73 1.54
C THR A 27 45.41 -7.36 1.47
N ILE A 28 45.93 -6.89 2.60
CA ILE A 28 46.49 -5.54 2.75
C ILE A 28 47.91 -5.63 3.26
N GLU A 29 48.85 -5.09 2.47
CA GLU A 29 50.23 -4.88 2.89
C GLU A 29 50.41 -3.49 3.52
N HIS A 30 51.10 -3.44 4.63
CA HIS A 30 51.47 -2.19 5.30
C HIS A 30 52.80 -2.33 6.02
N LEU A 31 53.48 -1.19 6.33
CA LEU A 31 54.65 -1.20 7.20
C LEU A 31 54.22 -1.17 8.66
N ASN A 32 54.79 -2.03 9.50
CA ASN A 32 54.56 -1.99 10.95
C ASN A 32 55.33 -0.81 11.57
N GLU A 33 55.23 -0.65 12.90
CA GLU A 33 55.91 0.43 13.66
C GLU A 33 57.45 0.34 13.57
N LEU A 34 58.00 -0.82 13.21
CA LEU A 34 59.45 -1.05 13.04
C LEU A 34 59.90 -0.88 11.57
N GLY A 35 58.98 -0.64 10.65
CA GLY A 35 59.29 -0.48 9.22
C GLY A 35 59.27 -1.79 8.43
N ASP A 36 58.90 -2.94 9.04
CA ASP A 36 58.80 -4.21 8.34
C ASP A 36 57.50 -4.32 7.56
N LEU A 37 57.55 -4.96 6.42
CA LEU A 37 56.38 -5.24 5.59
C LEU A 37 55.54 -6.35 6.24
N CYS A 38 54.30 -6.05 6.56
CA CYS A 38 53.33 -6.93 7.19
C CYS A 38 52.06 -7.09 6.37
N THR A 39 51.48 -8.25 6.41
CA THR A 39 50.19 -8.55 5.77
C THR A 39 49.06 -8.59 6.80
N LYS A 40 47.92 -7.99 6.48
CA LYS A 40 46.70 -8.05 7.27
C LYS A 40 45.52 -8.40 6.35
N TYR A 41 44.50 -8.99 6.95
CA TYR A 41 43.26 -9.33 6.23
C TYR A 41 42.09 -8.57 6.77
N LEU A 42 41.35 -7.92 5.87
CA LEU A 42 40.02 -7.39 6.19
C LEU A 42 38.99 -8.26 5.50
N ILE A 43 38.16 -8.93 6.31
CA ILE A 43 37.20 -9.92 5.84
C ILE A 43 35.80 -9.37 6.03
N VAL A 44 35.04 -9.31 4.95
CA VAL A 44 33.65 -8.82 4.96
C VAL A 44 32.74 -10.01 4.69
N GLU A 45 31.93 -10.36 5.68
CA GLU A 45 30.93 -11.43 5.59
C GLU A 45 29.55 -10.82 5.37
N ILE A 46 28.85 -11.19 4.27
CA ILE A 46 27.56 -10.66 3.87
C ILE A 46 26.48 -11.74 4.07
N MET A 47 26.05 -11.95 5.32
CA MET A 47 25.17 -13.04 5.74
C MET A 47 23.91 -12.52 6.45
N GLY A 48 23.31 -11.42 6.00
CA GLY A 48 22.13 -10.82 6.58
C GLY A 48 22.36 -10.43 8.06
N LYS A 49 21.56 -10.95 8.99
CA LYS A 49 21.71 -10.64 10.43
C LYS A 49 23.08 -11.08 11.01
N HIS A 50 23.74 -12.00 10.36
CA HIS A 50 25.07 -12.54 10.75
C HIS A 50 26.22 -11.85 10.02
N SER A 51 25.97 -10.83 9.20
CA SER A 51 27.02 -10.05 8.54
C SER A 51 27.97 -9.45 9.56
N ASN A 52 29.27 -9.47 9.22
CA ASN A 52 30.35 -8.96 10.08
C ASN A 52 31.49 -8.38 9.22
N ILE A 53 32.32 -7.55 9.80
CA ILE A 53 33.63 -7.18 9.25
C ILE A 53 34.64 -7.58 10.27
N ILE A 54 35.60 -8.44 9.88
CA ILE A 54 36.57 -9.07 10.76
C ILE A 54 37.96 -8.65 10.28
N PHE A 55 38.78 -8.21 11.19
CA PHE A 55 40.15 -7.80 10.90
C PHE A 55 41.12 -8.81 11.52
N CYS A 56 41.99 -9.41 10.69
CA CYS A 56 42.91 -10.47 11.07
C CYS A 56 44.37 -10.12 10.75
N ASN A 57 45.27 -10.77 11.50
CA ASN A 57 46.69 -10.74 11.20
C ASN A 57 47.06 -11.78 10.11
N GLU A 58 48.33 -11.86 9.75
CA GLU A 58 48.90 -12.77 8.74
C GLU A 58 48.69 -14.27 9.04
N LYS A 59 48.39 -14.61 10.32
CA LYS A 59 48.14 -16.00 10.78
C LYS A 59 46.65 -16.28 10.92
N ASP A 60 45.78 -15.46 10.30
CA ASP A 60 44.33 -15.56 10.42
C ASP A 60 43.82 -15.46 11.88
N GLN A 61 44.60 -14.84 12.78
CA GLN A 61 44.07 -14.52 14.13
C GLN A 61 43.30 -13.20 14.09
N ILE A 62 42.11 -13.20 14.68
CA ILE A 62 41.23 -12.04 14.77
C ILE A 62 41.89 -10.98 15.67
N ILE A 63 42.15 -9.82 15.10
CA ILE A 63 42.59 -8.61 15.85
C ILE A 63 41.38 -7.93 16.45
N ASP A 64 40.31 -7.78 15.63
CA ASP A 64 39.02 -7.21 16.08
C ASP A 64 37.92 -7.48 15.06
N SER A 65 36.67 -7.16 15.41
CA SER A 65 35.51 -7.27 14.52
C SER A 65 34.43 -6.25 14.90
N ILE A 66 33.54 -5.93 13.94
CA ILE A 66 32.39 -5.02 14.21
C ILE A 66 31.42 -5.66 15.20
N LYS A 67 31.19 -6.99 15.06
CA LYS A 67 30.34 -7.76 15.97
C LYS A 67 31.17 -8.83 16.66
N HIS A 68 31.31 -8.69 17.96
CA HIS A 68 31.89 -9.73 18.80
C HIS A 68 30.87 -10.85 19.01
N VAL A 69 31.24 -12.08 18.69
CA VAL A 69 30.38 -13.27 18.83
C VAL A 69 31.05 -14.23 19.80
N SER A 70 30.46 -14.37 20.98
CA SER A 70 30.94 -15.32 22.02
C SER A 70 30.31 -16.71 21.84
N ALA A 71 30.84 -17.70 22.56
CA ALA A 71 30.32 -19.07 22.64
C ALA A 71 28.84 -19.13 23.09
N HIS A 72 28.38 -18.17 23.89
CA HIS A 72 26.98 -18.07 24.31
C HIS A 72 26.05 -17.57 23.17
N MET A 73 26.59 -16.83 22.18
CA MET A 73 25.82 -16.26 21.04
C MET A 73 25.82 -17.19 19.82
N SER A 74 26.83 -18.05 19.69
CA SER A 74 26.95 -18.98 18.55
C SER A 74 27.61 -20.27 19.00
N SER A 75 26.97 -21.40 18.67
CA SER A 75 27.52 -22.74 18.84
C SER A 75 28.50 -23.14 17.74
N VAL A 76 28.60 -22.33 16.67
CA VAL A 76 29.36 -22.65 15.45
C VAL A 76 30.80 -22.14 15.54
N ARG A 77 30.96 -20.86 15.88
CA ARG A 77 32.30 -20.25 16.08
C ARG A 77 32.22 -19.00 16.96
N GLU A 78 33.35 -18.70 17.58
CA GLU A 78 33.56 -17.43 18.24
C GLU A 78 34.22 -16.43 17.29
N VAL A 79 33.82 -15.17 17.36
CA VAL A 79 34.46 -14.06 16.66
C VAL A 79 34.89 -13.02 17.73
N LEU A 80 36.05 -13.27 18.30
CA LEU A 80 36.62 -12.47 19.40
C LEU A 80 38.11 -12.22 19.13
N PRO A 81 38.70 -11.13 19.60
CA PRO A 81 40.13 -10.86 19.53
C PRO A 81 40.96 -12.06 20.03
N GLY A 82 42.04 -12.40 19.30
CA GLY A 82 42.93 -13.51 19.62
C GLY A 82 42.43 -14.90 19.17
N ARG A 83 41.18 -15.03 18.74
CA ARG A 83 40.68 -16.32 18.21
C ARG A 83 41.08 -16.48 16.75
N PRO A 84 41.24 -17.73 16.26
CA PRO A 84 41.50 -17.98 14.83
C PRO A 84 40.23 -17.68 14.03
N TYR A 85 40.40 -17.05 12.87
CA TYR A 85 39.34 -16.92 11.88
C TYR A 85 39.26 -18.20 11.05
N PHE A 86 38.06 -18.68 10.83
CA PHE A 86 37.74 -19.72 9.87
C PHE A 86 36.33 -19.54 9.31
N ILE A 87 36.13 -20.02 8.10
CA ILE A 87 34.80 -20.07 7.48
C ILE A 87 34.08 -21.29 8.05
N PRO A 88 32.95 -21.11 8.75
CA PRO A 88 32.29 -22.26 9.35
C PRO A 88 31.64 -23.13 8.26
N GLU A 89 32.00 -24.38 8.24
CA GLU A 89 31.30 -25.42 7.47
C GLU A 89 29.97 -25.78 8.17
N THR A 90 29.02 -24.83 8.18
CA THR A 90 27.73 -25.01 8.86
C THR A 90 26.79 -25.99 8.17
N GLN A 91 27.06 -26.26 6.90
CA GLN A 91 26.33 -27.24 6.09
C GLN A 91 27.38 -27.89 5.19
N SER A 92 27.43 -29.21 5.13
CA SER A 92 28.26 -29.97 4.20
C SER A 92 27.72 -29.84 2.77
N LYS A 93 27.72 -28.60 2.24
CA LYS A 93 27.28 -28.31 0.89
C LYS A 93 28.37 -28.64 -0.11
N LEU A 94 27.94 -29.13 -1.27
CA LEU A 94 28.83 -29.46 -2.37
C LEU A 94 29.34 -28.19 -3.07
N ASN A 95 30.59 -28.20 -3.47
CA ASN A 95 31.11 -27.15 -4.30
C ASN A 95 30.66 -27.38 -5.75
N PRO A 96 29.92 -26.45 -6.39
CA PRO A 96 29.40 -26.65 -7.75
C PRO A 96 30.49 -26.83 -8.78
N PHE A 97 31.68 -26.21 -8.60
CA PHE A 97 32.80 -26.27 -9.56
C PHE A 97 33.52 -27.61 -9.60
N THR A 98 33.35 -28.46 -8.58
CA THR A 98 33.95 -29.80 -8.50
C THR A 98 32.91 -30.91 -8.61
N LEU A 99 31.64 -30.53 -8.84
CA LEU A 99 30.54 -31.47 -8.88
C LEU A 99 30.51 -32.23 -10.21
N THR A 100 30.40 -33.58 -10.13
CA THR A 100 30.17 -34.45 -11.31
C THR A 100 28.69 -34.83 -11.37
N GLU A 101 28.27 -35.38 -12.53
CA GLU A 101 26.90 -35.89 -12.69
C GLU A 101 26.58 -36.97 -11.67
N GLU A 102 27.48 -37.92 -11.46
CA GLU A 102 27.29 -39.02 -10.51
C GLU A 102 27.12 -38.51 -9.11
N LEU A 103 27.96 -37.55 -8.67
CA LEU A 103 27.90 -36.96 -7.34
C LEU A 103 26.64 -36.11 -7.17
N PHE A 104 26.20 -35.38 -8.20
CA PHE A 104 24.92 -34.66 -8.21
C PHE A 104 23.77 -35.63 -7.96
N ARG A 105 23.70 -36.72 -8.72
CA ARG A 105 22.64 -37.72 -8.61
C ARG A 105 22.63 -38.42 -7.24
N GLU A 106 23.80 -38.79 -6.74
CA GLU A 106 23.99 -39.48 -5.44
C GLU A 106 23.58 -38.58 -4.26
N LYS A 107 23.83 -37.28 -4.30
CA LYS A 107 23.63 -36.38 -3.16
C LYS A 107 22.33 -35.58 -3.20
N ILE A 108 21.73 -35.38 -4.37
CA ILE A 108 20.52 -34.55 -4.53
C ILE A 108 19.25 -35.40 -4.47
N PHE A 109 19.16 -36.45 -5.30
CA PHE A 109 17.92 -37.22 -5.45
C PHE A 109 17.52 -38.11 -4.23
N PRO A 110 18.42 -38.63 -3.40
CA PRO A 110 18.00 -39.37 -2.21
C PRO A 110 17.38 -38.48 -1.10
N ARG A 111 17.38 -37.18 -1.23
CA ARG A 111 16.81 -36.28 -0.23
C ARG A 111 15.26 -36.23 -0.34
N PRO A 112 14.49 -36.54 0.72
CA PRO A 112 13.03 -36.55 0.67
C PRO A 112 12.47 -35.12 0.74
N MET A 113 12.63 -34.34 -0.34
CA MET A 113 12.16 -32.97 -0.44
C MET A 113 11.95 -32.58 -1.91
N ASN A 114 11.42 -31.38 -2.15
CA ASN A 114 11.19 -30.89 -3.52
C ASN A 114 12.53 -30.69 -4.24
N VAL A 115 12.55 -30.94 -5.56
CA VAL A 115 13.72 -30.91 -6.41
C VAL A 115 14.51 -29.61 -6.29
N ALA A 116 13.86 -28.45 -6.47
CA ALA A 116 14.55 -27.16 -6.34
C ALA A 116 15.15 -26.99 -4.95
N LYS A 117 14.42 -27.40 -3.89
CA LYS A 117 14.91 -27.32 -2.51
C LYS A 117 16.10 -28.24 -2.29
N ALA A 118 16.11 -29.45 -2.84
CA ALA A 118 17.23 -30.38 -2.78
C ALA A 118 18.48 -29.76 -3.37
N ILE A 119 18.39 -29.06 -4.51
CA ILE A 119 19.50 -28.38 -5.17
C ILE A 119 20.07 -27.26 -4.29
N TYR A 120 19.27 -26.23 -3.93
CA TYR A 120 19.85 -25.07 -3.24
C TYR A 120 20.24 -25.32 -1.79
N THR A 121 19.70 -26.37 -1.14
CA THR A 121 20.17 -26.76 0.20
C THR A 121 21.41 -27.62 0.19
N SER A 122 21.75 -28.24 -0.92
CA SER A 122 22.89 -29.19 -1.05
C SER A 122 24.11 -28.57 -1.68
N ILE A 123 23.98 -27.50 -2.46
CA ILE A 123 25.07 -26.91 -3.24
C ILE A 123 25.33 -25.48 -2.79
N THR A 124 26.59 -25.15 -2.55
CA THR A 124 27.03 -23.81 -2.16
C THR A 124 26.81 -22.82 -3.30
N GLY A 125 26.40 -21.60 -2.96
CA GLY A 125 26.23 -20.48 -3.92
C GLY A 125 24.95 -20.53 -4.74
N ILE A 126 24.16 -21.60 -4.69
CA ILE A 126 22.92 -21.72 -5.44
C ILE A 126 21.76 -21.14 -4.63
N SER A 127 21.09 -20.14 -5.19
CA SER A 127 19.88 -19.54 -4.59
C SER A 127 18.62 -20.34 -4.94
N PRO A 128 17.51 -20.18 -4.18
CA PRO A 128 16.22 -20.75 -4.57
C PRO A 128 15.80 -20.36 -6.00
N LEU A 129 15.95 -19.08 -6.37
CA LEU A 129 15.65 -18.59 -7.71
C LEU A 129 16.43 -19.33 -8.80
N MET A 130 17.73 -19.57 -8.56
CA MET A 130 18.60 -20.28 -9.50
C MET A 130 18.22 -21.77 -9.60
N ALA A 131 17.87 -22.40 -8.51
CA ALA A 131 17.42 -23.78 -8.50
C ALA A 131 16.10 -23.96 -9.27
N GLU A 132 15.15 -23.03 -9.12
CA GLU A 132 13.90 -22.99 -9.90
C GLU A 132 14.17 -22.77 -11.40
N GLU A 133 15.11 -21.88 -11.74
CA GLU A 133 15.51 -21.65 -13.15
C GLU A 133 16.14 -22.90 -13.78
N VAL A 134 16.99 -23.63 -13.05
CA VAL A 134 17.55 -24.90 -13.52
C VAL A 134 16.44 -25.92 -13.77
N CYS A 135 15.51 -26.07 -12.86
CA CYS A 135 14.36 -26.96 -13.02
C CYS A 135 13.54 -26.55 -14.25
N TYR A 136 13.23 -25.26 -14.38
CA TYR A 136 12.47 -24.73 -15.51
C TYR A 136 13.15 -24.99 -16.85
N ARG A 137 14.47 -24.75 -16.97
CA ARG A 137 15.25 -25.05 -18.17
C ARG A 137 15.27 -26.54 -18.49
N ALA A 138 15.23 -27.40 -17.48
CA ALA A 138 15.13 -28.86 -17.66
C ALA A 138 13.69 -29.33 -17.96
N GLY A 139 12.69 -28.42 -18.00
CA GLY A 139 11.27 -28.78 -18.19
C GLY A 139 10.67 -29.55 -17.02
N ILE A 140 11.23 -29.36 -15.80
CA ILE A 140 10.82 -30.05 -14.57
C ILE A 140 10.22 -29.03 -13.61
N ASP A 141 9.06 -29.38 -13.00
CA ASP A 141 8.50 -28.60 -11.89
C ASP A 141 9.39 -28.76 -10.64
N GLY A 142 10.06 -27.68 -10.22
CA GLY A 142 10.90 -27.66 -9.03
C GLY A 142 10.17 -27.99 -7.71
N GLY A 143 8.82 -27.91 -7.71
CA GLY A 143 7.95 -28.24 -6.59
C GLY A 143 7.70 -29.73 -6.36
N ILE A 144 7.98 -30.59 -7.34
CA ILE A 144 7.76 -32.05 -7.18
C ILE A 144 8.83 -32.67 -6.26
N PRO A 145 8.49 -33.77 -5.54
CA PRO A 145 9.46 -34.53 -4.76
C PRO A 145 10.54 -35.16 -5.64
N THR A 146 11.77 -35.29 -5.10
CA THR A 146 12.91 -35.87 -5.83
C THR A 146 12.73 -37.31 -6.25
N ASP A 147 11.92 -38.09 -5.53
CA ASP A 147 11.57 -39.48 -5.87
C ASP A 147 10.54 -39.58 -7.02
N GLY A 148 9.83 -38.49 -7.30
CA GLY A 148 8.90 -38.39 -8.43
C GLY A 148 9.57 -38.32 -9.81
N LEU A 149 10.89 -38.09 -9.88
CA LEU A 149 11.64 -38.02 -11.14
C LEU A 149 12.04 -39.43 -11.65
N ASN A 150 11.86 -39.68 -12.94
CA ASN A 150 12.40 -40.85 -13.59
C ASN A 150 13.91 -40.65 -13.90
N ASP A 151 14.59 -41.73 -14.29
CA ASP A 151 16.04 -41.70 -14.49
C ASP A 151 16.47 -40.76 -15.61
N ALA A 152 15.71 -40.64 -16.69
CA ALA A 152 15.99 -39.71 -17.79
C ALA A 152 15.90 -38.25 -17.34
N GLU A 153 14.90 -37.92 -16.59
CA GLU A 153 14.70 -36.57 -15.99
C GLU A 153 15.83 -36.23 -15.01
N ARG A 154 16.29 -37.20 -14.20
CA ARG A 154 17.43 -37.04 -13.27
C ARG A 154 18.73 -36.72 -14.00
N VAL A 155 19.02 -37.46 -15.08
CA VAL A 155 20.18 -37.21 -15.93
C VAL A 155 20.07 -35.84 -16.58
N HIS A 156 18.93 -35.53 -17.18
CA HIS A 156 18.71 -34.25 -17.87
C HIS A 156 18.83 -33.04 -16.93
N LEU A 157 18.29 -33.12 -15.72
CA LEU A 157 18.42 -32.09 -14.70
C LEU A 157 19.91 -31.89 -14.29
N ALA A 158 20.64 -32.98 -14.07
CA ALA A 158 22.04 -32.91 -13.71
C ALA A 158 22.87 -32.24 -14.83
N HIS A 159 22.67 -32.62 -16.10
CA HIS A 159 23.32 -31.97 -17.23
C HIS A 159 22.96 -30.48 -17.37
N THR A 160 21.70 -30.13 -17.20
CA THR A 160 21.25 -28.72 -17.24
C THR A 160 21.90 -27.90 -16.14
N PHE A 161 22.01 -28.45 -14.94
CA PHE A 161 22.73 -27.81 -13.83
C PHE A 161 24.23 -27.63 -14.13
N LEU A 162 24.91 -28.68 -14.58
CA LEU A 162 26.34 -28.63 -14.85
C LEU A 162 26.67 -27.65 -15.97
N ARG A 163 25.87 -27.61 -17.07
CA ARG A 163 26.04 -26.61 -18.13
C ARG A 163 25.93 -25.18 -17.57
N MET A 164 24.99 -24.91 -16.68
CA MET A 164 24.85 -23.60 -16.07
C MET A 164 26.04 -23.25 -15.16
N VAL A 165 26.66 -24.25 -14.51
CA VAL A 165 27.90 -24.06 -13.74
C VAL A 165 29.09 -23.79 -14.67
N GLU A 166 29.15 -24.41 -15.86
CA GLU A 166 30.13 -24.10 -16.89
C GLU A 166 30.06 -22.67 -17.39
N ASP A 167 28.85 -22.20 -17.71
CA ASP A 167 28.60 -20.79 -18.07
C ASP A 167 29.10 -19.81 -16.99
N ILE A 168 28.90 -20.14 -15.69
CA ILE A 168 29.45 -19.36 -14.59
C ILE A 168 30.98 -19.35 -14.59
N ARG A 169 31.59 -20.52 -14.79
CA ARG A 169 33.06 -20.68 -14.81
C ARG A 169 33.69 -19.89 -15.95
N ASP A 170 33.03 -19.90 -17.10
CA ASP A 170 33.52 -19.25 -18.31
C ASP A 170 33.17 -17.73 -18.35
N GLY A 171 32.43 -17.25 -17.34
CA GLY A 171 32.07 -15.84 -17.24
C GLY A 171 30.98 -15.40 -18.22
N HIS A 172 30.16 -16.32 -18.70
CA HIS A 172 29.05 -16.04 -19.59
C HIS A 172 27.88 -15.47 -18.79
N PHE A 173 27.88 -14.16 -18.58
CA PHE A 173 26.84 -13.46 -17.81
C PHE A 173 26.02 -12.53 -18.70
N GLU A 174 24.70 -12.52 -18.46
CA GLU A 174 23.74 -11.61 -19.06
C GLU A 174 22.90 -10.91 -17.93
N PRO A 175 23.51 -9.95 -17.23
CA PRO A 175 22.86 -9.30 -16.11
C PRO A 175 21.57 -8.61 -16.52
N ASN A 176 20.49 -8.85 -15.79
CA ASN A 176 19.18 -8.34 -16.15
C ASN A 176 18.29 -8.07 -14.93
N ILE A 177 17.25 -7.24 -15.14
CA ILE A 177 16.16 -7.00 -14.20
C ILE A 177 14.85 -7.41 -14.86
N ILE A 178 14.04 -8.15 -14.12
CA ILE A 178 12.70 -8.57 -14.53
C ILE A 178 11.68 -7.60 -13.97
N TYR A 179 10.78 -7.09 -14.83
CA TYR A 179 9.74 -6.14 -14.48
C TYR A 179 8.35 -6.70 -14.70
N LYS A 180 7.49 -6.56 -13.67
CA LYS A 180 6.04 -6.71 -13.79
C LYS A 180 5.41 -5.33 -13.96
N GLY A 181 5.08 -4.97 -15.21
CA GLY A 181 4.73 -3.59 -15.53
C GLY A 181 5.91 -2.63 -15.31
N LYS A 182 5.79 -1.72 -14.35
CA LYS A 182 6.86 -0.78 -13.94
C LYS A 182 7.63 -1.23 -12.68
N GLU A 183 7.21 -2.30 -12.03
CA GLU A 183 7.82 -2.76 -10.78
C GLU A 183 8.93 -3.76 -11.03
N PRO A 184 10.17 -3.55 -10.52
CA PRO A 184 11.22 -4.55 -10.54
C PRO A 184 10.87 -5.67 -9.55
N VAL A 185 10.70 -6.88 -10.05
CA VAL A 185 10.33 -8.05 -9.25
C VAL A 185 11.53 -8.91 -8.89
N GLU A 186 12.46 -9.11 -9.84
CA GLU A 186 13.64 -9.96 -9.65
C GLU A 186 14.82 -9.44 -10.48
N PHE A 187 16.02 -9.86 -10.12
CA PHE A 187 17.23 -9.62 -10.89
C PHE A 187 18.14 -10.86 -10.91
N SER A 188 18.96 -10.97 -11.94
CA SER A 188 19.89 -12.08 -12.07
C SER A 188 21.12 -11.68 -12.89
N CYS A 189 22.19 -12.46 -12.78
CA CYS A 189 23.32 -12.43 -13.71
C CYS A 189 23.13 -13.35 -14.94
N PHE A 190 22.00 -14.06 -15.01
CA PHE A 190 21.60 -14.90 -16.13
C PHE A 190 20.21 -14.55 -16.61
N PRO A 191 19.85 -14.88 -17.88
CA PRO A 191 18.47 -14.83 -18.33
C PRO A 191 17.59 -15.75 -17.48
N LEU A 192 16.45 -15.23 -17.00
CA LEU A 192 15.49 -15.99 -16.23
C LEU A 192 14.33 -16.42 -17.12
N SER A 193 14.44 -17.62 -17.70
CA SER A 193 13.48 -18.18 -18.66
C SER A 193 12.11 -18.43 -18.03
N GLN A 194 12.04 -18.64 -16.71
CA GLN A 194 10.79 -18.83 -15.97
C GLN A 194 9.90 -17.56 -15.93
N TYR A 195 10.41 -16.40 -16.32
CA TYR A 195 9.68 -15.12 -16.35
C TYR A 195 9.35 -14.66 -17.77
N GLN A 196 8.98 -15.56 -18.69
CA GLN A 196 8.70 -15.24 -20.10
C GLN A 196 7.62 -14.17 -20.30
N ASP A 197 6.62 -14.13 -19.44
CA ASP A 197 5.52 -13.16 -19.50
C ASP A 197 5.88 -11.78 -18.95
N TYR A 198 7.08 -11.59 -18.42
CA TYR A 198 7.55 -10.36 -17.84
C TYR A 198 8.59 -9.67 -18.71
N ARG A 199 8.65 -8.35 -18.64
CA ARG A 199 9.65 -7.58 -19.36
C ARG A 199 11.02 -7.77 -18.71
N SER A 200 12.00 -8.28 -19.47
CA SER A 200 13.39 -8.34 -19.07
C SER A 200 14.17 -7.15 -19.66
N VAL A 201 15.03 -6.53 -18.86
CA VAL A 201 15.95 -5.47 -19.28
C VAL A 201 17.36 -5.87 -18.95
N SER A 202 18.20 -6.01 -19.99
CA SER A 202 19.62 -6.40 -19.86
C SER A 202 20.52 -5.20 -19.56
N TYR A 203 21.61 -5.44 -18.85
CA TYR A 203 22.61 -4.47 -18.44
C TYR A 203 24.02 -4.96 -18.76
N PRO A 204 24.99 -4.05 -18.94
CA PRO A 204 26.35 -4.42 -19.30
C PRO A 204 27.12 -5.13 -18.17
N SER A 205 26.68 -4.99 -16.93
CA SER A 205 27.28 -5.67 -15.77
C SER A 205 26.26 -5.74 -14.61
N ILE A 206 26.61 -6.52 -13.58
CA ILE A 206 25.75 -6.67 -12.38
C ILE A 206 25.68 -5.39 -11.53
N PHE A 207 26.66 -4.48 -11.60
CA PHE A 207 26.68 -3.28 -10.78
C PHE A 207 25.50 -2.34 -11.06
N PRO A 208 25.23 -1.90 -12.30
CA PRO A 208 24.06 -1.11 -12.61
C PRO A 208 22.75 -1.86 -12.37
N VAL A 209 22.72 -3.20 -12.48
CA VAL A 209 21.55 -4.00 -12.10
C VAL A 209 21.24 -3.82 -10.61
N LEU A 210 22.24 -3.99 -9.75
CA LEU A 210 22.04 -3.85 -8.29
C LEU A 210 21.63 -2.43 -7.92
N GLU A 211 22.30 -1.42 -8.48
CA GLU A 211 21.98 -0.02 -8.24
C GLU A 211 20.55 0.30 -8.63
N THR A 212 20.15 -0.02 -9.86
CA THR A 212 18.81 0.25 -10.40
C THR A 212 17.73 -0.53 -9.63
N TYR A 213 17.92 -1.84 -9.47
CA TYR A 213 16.95 -2.70 -8.81
C TYR A 213 16.65 -2.24 -7.38
N TYR A 214 17.69 -2.01 -6.57
CA TYR A 214 17.49 -1.60 -5.19
C TYR A 214 17.00 -0.16 -5.05
N ALA A 215 17.40 0.75 -5.94
CA ALA A 215 16.86 2.11 -5.96
C ALA A 215 15.35 2.11 -6.25
N GLU A 216 14.93 1.43 -7.31
CA GLU A 216 13.52 1.33 -7.71
C GLU A 216 12.70 0.53 -6.68
N LYS A 217 13.21 -0.59 -6.18
CA LYS A 217 12.55 -1.39 -5.14
C LYS A 217 12.35 -0.60 -3.85
N ASN A 218 13.32 0.23 -3.47
CA ASN A 218 13.22 1.12 -2.32
C ASN A 218 12.11 2.16 -2.48
N ILE A 219 11.99 2.76 -3.67
CA ILE A 219 10.92 3.72 -3.98
C ILE A 219 9.56 3.04 -3.83
N VAL A 220 9.38 1.89 -4.48
CA VAL A 220 8.13 1.11 -4.40
C VAL A 220 7.78 0.72 -2.95
N THR A 221 8.78 0.23 -2.21
CA THR A 221 8.58 -0.19 -0.80
C THR A 221 8.20 0.98 0.09
N LYS A 222 8.91 2.12 -0.03
CA LYS A 222 8.59 3.34 0.73
C LYS A 222 7.20 3.88 0.37
N MET A 223 6.84 3.86 -0.90
CA MET A 223 5.52 4.27 -1.36
C MET A 223 4.43 3.38 -0.77
N ARG A 224 4.59 2.04 -0.84
CA ARG A 224 3.66 1.09 -0.22
C ARG A 224 3.49 1.33 1.29
N GLN A 225 4.61 1.50 2.02
CA GLN A 225 4.55 1.76 3.46
C GLN A 225 3.82 3.07 3.77
N LYS A 226 4.12 4.16 3.08
CA LYS A 226 3.43 5.44 3.24
C LYS A 226 1.93 5.32 2.93
N THR A 227 1.57 4.60 1.88
CA THR A 227 0.17 4.34 1.52
C THR A 227 -0.56 3.56 2.62
N VAL A 228 0.06 2.53 3.17
CA VAL A 228 -0.51 1.73 4.28
C VAL A 228 -0.73 2.59 5.51
N ASP A 229 0.23 3.42 5.88
CA ASP A 229 0.13 4.32 7.04
C ASP A 229 -1.03 5.33 6.88
N LEU A 230 -1.14 5.96 5.70
CA LEU A 230 -2.23 6.89 5.41
C LEU A 230 -3.60 6.18 5.38
N ARG A 231 -3.69 5.00 4.76
CA ARG A 231 -4.92 4.18 4.75
C ARG A 231 -5.38 3.83 6.16
N LYS A 232 -4.46 3.46 7.05
CA LYS A 232 -4.79 3.15 8.45
C LYS A 232 -5.39 4.35 9.17
N ILE A 233 -4.87 5.55 8.92
CA ILE A 233 -5.41 6.80 9.50
C ILE A 233 -6.83 7.04 8.98
N VAL A 234 -7.05 6.95 7.67
CA VAL A 234 -8.37 7.16 7.04
C VAL A 234 -9.37 6.11 7.55
N GLN A 235 -8.98 4.84 7.59
CA GLN A 235 -9.83 3.76 8.06
C GLN A 235 -10.27 3.98 9.53
N ASN A 236 -9.35 4.33 10.41
CA ASN A 236 -9.67 4.63 11.81
C ASN A 236 -10.61 5.84 11.95
N ALA A 237 -10.45 6.85 11.09
CA ALA A 237 -11.34 8.02 11.07
C ALA A 237 -12.73 7.65 10.55
N LEU A 238 -12.81 6.84 9.48
CA LEU A 238 -14.07 6.31 8.94
C LEU A 238 -14.84 5.52 9.99
N GLU A 239 -14.21 4.56 10.65
CA GLU A 239 -14.86 3.74 11.67
C GLU A 239 -15.44 4.57 12.83
N ARG A 240 -14.70 5.60 13.28
CA ARG A 240 -15.18 6.52 14.32
C ARG A 240 -16.38 7.32 13.84
N ASN A 241 -16.34 7.86 12.63
CA ASN A 241 -17.44 8.66 12.10
C ASN A 241 -18.68 7.82 11.79
N VAL A 242 -18.53 6.60 11.28
CA VAL A 242 -19.65 5.66 11.06
C VAL A 242 -20.33 5.31 12.39
N LYS A 243 -19.56 4.98 13.44
CA LYS A 243 -20.11 4.72 14.78
C LYS A 243 -20.84 5.95 15.34
N LYS A 244 -20.25 7.15 15.16
CA LYS A 244 -20.86 8.43 15.57
C LYS A 244 -22.18 8.65 14.84
N TYR A 245 -22.22 8.43 13.52
CA TYR A 245 -23.41 8.57 12.68
C TYR A 245 -24.54 7.62 13.13
N GLN A 246 -24.21 6.35 13.37
CA GLN A 246 -25.17 5.37 13.88
C GLN A 246 -25.75 5.75 15.24
N LEU A 247 -24.92 6.27 16.15
CA LEU A 247 -25.38 6.76 17.45
C LEU A 247 -26.32 7.96 17.31
N GLN A 248 -25.97 8.92 16.44
CA GLN A 248 -26.80 10.09 16.14
C GLN A 248 -28.15 9.68 15.53
N GLN A 249 -28.16 8.71 14.61
CA GLN A 249 -29.40 8.16 14.05
C GLN A 249 -30.30 7.52 15.14
N LYS A 250 -29.70 6.76 16.06
CA LYS A 250 -30.45 6.18 17.20
C LYS A 250 -31.03 7.26 18.08
N GLN A 251 -30.25 8.30 18.42
CA GLN A 251 -30.73 9.44 19.21
C GLN A 251 -31.83 10.22 18.49
N LEU A 252 -31.72 10.37 17.15
CA LEU A 252 -32.77 11.03 16.36
C LEU A 252 -34.10 10.26 16.45
N LYS A 253 -34.06 8.93 16.33
CA LYS A 253 -35.21 8.07 16.51
C LYS A 253 -35.89 8.27 17.90
N ASP A 254 -35.06 8.41 18.93
CA ASP A 254 -35.59 8.65 20.27
C ASP A 254 -36.32 10.01 20.40
N THR A 255 -36.04 10.99 19.53
CA THR A 255 -36.74 12.28 19.51
C THR A 255 -38.16 12.20 18.93
N GLU A 256 -38.51 11.11 18.22
CA GLU A 256 -39.88 10.91 17.69
C GLU A 256 -40.92 10.88 18.79
N LYS A 257 -40.54 10.50 20.01
CA LYS A 257 -41.40 10.51 21.22
C LYS A 257 -41.84 11.91 21.61
N LYS A 258 -41.31 12.99 21.01
CA LYS A 258 -41.66 14.38 21.36
C LYS A 258 -43.17 14.66 21.18
N GLU A 259 -43.76 14.14 20.10
CA GLU A 259 -45.19 14.37 19.81
C GLU A 259 -46.08 13.78 20.90
N LYS A 260 -45.71 12.64 21.48
CA LYS A 260 -46.39 12.05 22.62
C LYS A 260 -46.39 13.00 23.82
N TYR A 261 -45.30 13.67 24.14
CA TYR A 261 -45.23 14.62 25.25
C TYR A 261 -45.99 15.90 24.96
N ARG A 262 -46.06 16.37 23.71
CA ARG A 262 -46.89 17.50 23.32
C ARG A 262 -48.36 17.19 23.58
N VAL A 263 -48.83 16.05 23.06
CA VAL A 263 -50.22 15.60 23.23
C VAL A 263 -50.57 15.44 24.71
N TRP A 264 -49.69 14.84 25.51
CA TRP A 264 -49.92 14.71 26.94
C TRP A 264 -50.03 16.06 27.68
N GLY A 265 -49.17 16.99 27.33
CA GLY A 265 -49.23 18.35 27.88
C GLY A 265 -50.54 19.09 27.52
N GLU A 266 -50.97 18.99 26.24
CA GLU A 266 -52.22 19.58 25.76
C GLU A 266 -53.44 18.97 26.43
N LEU A 267 -53.52 17.65 26.54
CA LEU A 267 -54.63 16.95 27.19
C LEU A 267 -54.69 17.26 28.69
N LEU A 268 -53.57 17.39 29.38
CA LEU A 268 -53.54 17.81 30.79
C LEU A 268 -53.98 19.28 30.96
N ASN A 269 -53.66 20.15 30.03
CA ASN A 269 -54.21 21.54 30.09
C ASN A 269 -55.70 21.59 29.81
N THR A 270 -56.25 20.67 28.99
CA THR A 270 -57.66 20.64 28.62
C THR A 270 -58.54 19.96 29.67
N TYR A 271 -58.06 18.80 30.18
CA TYR A 271 -58.87 17.96 31.09
C TYR A 271 -58.28 17.87 32.51
N GLY A 272 -57.16 18.52 32.80
CA GLY A 272 -56.53 18.47 34.13
C GLY A 272 -57.29 18.95 35.30
N TYR A 273 -58.35 19.74 35.06
CA TYR A 273 -59.28 20.21 36.13
C TYR A 273 -60.11 19.07 36.75
N GLU A 274 -60.21 17.91 36.04
CA GLU A 274 -60.92 16.72 36.52
C GLU A 274 -60.02 15.79 37.35
N VAL A 275 -58.72 16.09 37.47
CA VAL A 275 -57.74 15.21 38.13
C VAL A 275 -57.59 15.61 39.60
N GLU A 276 -57.88 14.67 40.51
CA GLU A 276 -57.64 14.84 41.95
C GLU A 276 -56.14 14.89 42.29
N PRO A 277 -55.71 15.73 43.24
CA PRO A 277 -54.35 15.77 43.74
C PRO A 277 -53.85 14.39 44.21
N GLY A 278 -52.59 14.00 43.83
CA GLY A 278 -52.02 12.71 44.20
C GLY A 278 -52.36 11.54 43.27
N THR A 279 -53.00 11.79 42.13
CA THR A 279 -53.37 10.79 41.16
C THR A 279 -52.13 10.40 40.33
N LYS A 280 -51.89 9.06 40.12
CA LYS A 280 -50.74 8.53 39.37
C LYS A 280 -50.86 8.55 37.86
N SER A 281 -52.06 8.66 37.32
CA SER A 281 -52.36 8.69 35.91
C SER A 281 -53.71 9.25 35.61
N MET A 282 -53.87 9.90 34.46
CA MET A 282 -55.13 10.40 33.93
C MET A 282 -55.43 9.62 32.62
N GLU A 283 -56.71 9.24 32.42
CA GLU A 283 -57.22 8.77 31.15
C GLU A 283 -57.94 9.90 30.43
N ALA A 284 -57.58 10.16 29.19
CA ALA A 284 -58.18 11.22 28.40
C ALA A 284 -58.34 10.76 26.93
N LEU A 285 -59.38 11.28 26.28
CA LEU A 285 -59.59 11.09 24.86
C LEU A 285 -58.54 11.92 24.07
N ASN A 286 -57.71 11.24 23.34
CA ASN A 286 -56.82 11.88 22.39
C ASN A 286 -57.63 12.33 21.16
N TYR A 287 -57.89 13.60 21.06
CA TYR A 287 -58.72 14.16 19.97
C TYR A 287 -57.98 14.13 18.59
N TYR A 288 -56.71 13.81 18.54
CA TYR A 288 -55.99 13.60 17.28
C TYR A 288 -56.19 12.20 16.67
N THR A 289 -56.29 11.17 17.54
CA THR A 289 -56.46 9.76 17.11
C THR A 289 -57.83 9.18 17.44
N ASN A 290 -58.63 9.89 18.19
CA ASN A 290 -59.92 9.45 18.73
C ASN A 290 -59.80 8.16 19.60
N GLU A 291 -58.69 8.01 20.31
CA GLU A 291 -58.45 6.87 21.20
C GLU A 291 -58.27 7.35 22.65
N MET A 292 -58.69 6.52 23.58
CA MET A 292 -58.42 6.75 25.01
C MET A 292 -56.97 6.45 25.31
N ILE A 293 -56.24 7.42 25.88
CA ILE A 293 -54.84 7.25 26.26
C ILE A 293 -54.65 7.49 27.75
N LYS A 294 -53.70 6.72 28.33
CA LYS A 294 -53.33 6.85 29.74
C LYS A 294 -52.07 7.71 29.84
N ILE A 295 -52.19 8.82 30.56
CA ILE A 295 -51.14 9.80 30.81
C ILE A 295 -50.61 9.59 32.23
N PRO A 296 -49.31 9.18 32.40
CA PRO A 296 -48.71 9.07 33.73
C PRO A 296 -48.50 10.45 34.35
N LEU A 297 -48.76 10.56 35.65
CA LEU A 297 -48.62 11.78 36.42
C LEU A 297 -47.62 11.58 37.56
N ASP A 298 -46.97 12.66 37.94
CA ASP A 298 -46.17 12.75 39.15
C ASP A 298 -47.10 13.20 40.29
N GLU A 299 -47.31 12.31 41.26
CA GLU A 299 -48.23 12.49 42.37
C GLU A 299 -47.91 13.72 43.23
N THR A 300 -46.65 14.17 43.21
CA THR A 300 -46.18 15.32 43.98
C THR A 300 -46.41 16.66 43.28
N MET A 301 -46.93 16.63 42.06
CA MET A 301 -47.12 17.79 41.20
C MET A 301 -48.58 17.98 40.85
N THR A 302 -49.00 19.23 40.72
CA THR A 302 -50.32 19.58 40.19
C THR A 302 -50.47 19.18 38.72
N PRO A 303 -51.67 19.03 38.18
CA PRO A 303 -51.88 18.76 36.75
C PRO A 303 -51.20 19.79 35.84
N GLN A 304 -51.20 21.06 36.19
CA GLN A 304 -50.56 22.15 35.47
C GLN A 304 -48.98 21.98 35.48
N GLU A 305 -48.41 21.59 36.61
CA GLU A 305 -46.98 21.35 36.73
C GLU A 305 -46.57 20.10 35.94
N ASN A 306 -47.41 19.05 35.94
CA ASN A 306 -47.21 17.87 35.08
C ASN A 306 -47.30 18.24 33.59
N ALA A 307 -48.28 19.07 33.20
CA ALA A 307 -48.37 19.58 31.82
C ALA A 307 -47.10 20.35 31.41
N LYS A 308 -46.65 21.27 32.27
CA LYS A 308 -45.41 22.02 32.06
C LYS A 308 -44.21 21.10 31.91
N LYS A 309 -44.06 20.06 32.76
CA LYS A 309 -42.99 19.05 32.68
C LYS A 309 -43.01 18.32 31.35
N TYR A 310 -44.18 18.02 30.78
CA TYR A 310 -44.29 17.39 29.45
C TYR A 310 -43.97 18.38 28.33
N PHE A 311 -44.37 19.63 28.40
CA PHE A 311 -43.96 20.65 27.42
C PHE A 311 -42.46 20.95 27.46
N ASP A 312 -41.84 20.93 28.64
CA ASP A 312 -40.40 21.06 28.78
C ASP A 312 -39.66 19.88 28.12
N LYS A 313 -40.18 18.64 28.31
CA LYS A 313 -39.64 17.44 27.60
C LYS A 313 -39.82 17.56 26.08
N TYR A 314 -41.00 18.00 25.61
CA TYR A 314 -41.23 18.24 24.18
C TYR A 314 -40.25 19.26 23.61
N SER A 315 -40.12 20.41 24.26
CA SER A 315 -39.22 21.50 23.82
C SER A 315 -37.74 21.07 23.80
N LYS A 316 -37.31 20.27 24.78
CA LYS A 316 -35.98 19.68 24.83
C LYS A 316 -35.76 18.73 23.66
N LEU A 317 -36.68 17.80 23.39
CA LEU A 317 -36.59 16.86 22.31
C LEU A 317 -36.64 17.53 20.93
N LYS A 318 -37.47 18.58 20.78
CA LYS A 318 -37.55 19.38 19.56
C LYS A 318 -36.18 20.01 19.21
N ARG A 319 -35.55 20.69 20.16
CA ARG A 319 -34.22 21.30 20.01
C ARG A 319 -33.14 20.24 19.74
N THR A 320 -33.24 19.09 20.43
CA THR A 320 -32.34 17.96 20.20
C THR A 320 -32.44 17.40 18.78
N LYS A 321 -33.68 17.31 18.24
CA LYS A 321 -33.90 16.87 16.87
C LYS A 321 -33.23 17.81 15.87
N GLU A 322 -33.50 19.11 15.98
CA GLU A 322 -32.92 20.12 15.09
C GLU A 322 -31.39 20.11 15.10
N ALA A 323 -30.78 19.96 16.28
CA ALA A 323 -29.35 19.84 16.42
C ALA A 323 -28.79 18.51 15.79
N LEU A 324 -29.53 17.39 15.99
CA LEU A 324 -29.14 16.11 15.44
C LEU A 324 -29.26 16.04 13.92
N ASP A 325 -30.28 16.70 13.32
CA ASP A 325 -30.43 16.78 11.87
C ASP A 325 -29.19 17.47 11.24
N THR A 326 -28.71 18.57 11.83
CA THR A 326 -27.48 19.25 11.40
C THR A 326 -26.24 18.37 11.59
N LEU A 327 -26.08 17.76 12.78
CA LEU A 327 -24.92 16.91 13.08
C LEU A 327 -24.85 15.65 12.21
N LEU A 328 -25.98 15.07 11.82
CA LEU A 328 -26.05 13.93 10.91
C LEU A 328 -25.59 14.31 9.52
N GLN A 329 -25.99 15.48 9.02
CA GLN A 329 -25.53 15.98 7.74
C GLN A 329 -24.01 16.20 7.76
N GLU A 330 -23.48 16.91 8.75
CA GLU A 330 -22.04 17.14 8.91
C GLU A 330 -21.24 15.84 8.99
N THR A 331 -21.72 14.88 9.81
CA THR A 331 -21.03 13.58 9.96
C THR A 331 -21.13 12.74 8.68
N GLY A 332 -22.25 12.82 7.96
CA GLY A 332 -22.41 12.16 6.66
C GLY A 332 -21.46 12.71 5.60
N ASP A 333 -21.31 14.04 5.54
CA ASP A 333 -20.39 14.69 4.61
C ASP A 333 -18.93 14.41 4.98
N GLU A 334 -18.62 14.25 6.26
CA GLU A 334 -17.29 13.81 6.73
C GLU A 334 -16.97 12.37 6.29
N ILE A 335 -17.95 11.46 6.41
CA ILE A 335 -17.80 10.08 5.93
C ILE A 335 -17.54 10.04 4.42
N LYS A 336 -18.34 10.75 3.62
CA LYS A 336 -18.16 10.83 2.17
C LYS A 336 -16.77 11.36 1.80
N HIS A 337 -16.28 12.37 2.50
CA HIS A 337 -14.96 12.93 2.27
C HIS A 337 -13.84 11.93 2.60
N LEU A 338 -13.95 11.22 3.72
CA LEU A 338 -12.98 10.18 4.06
C LEU A 338 -12.99 9.02 3.06
N GLU A 339 -14.17 8.65 2.55
CA GLU A 339 -14.28 7.64 1.48
C GLU A 339 -13.64 8.11 0.16
N SER A 340 -13.77 9.40 -0.19
CA SER A 340 -13.11 9.96 -1.37
C SER A 340 -11.58 10.00 -1.22
N ILE A 341 -11.07 10.30 -0.01
CA ILE A 341 -9.63 10.21 0.28
C ILE A 341 -9.15 8.74 0.19
N ALA A 342 -9.93 7.78 0.69
CA ALA A 342 -9.60 6.36 0.54
C ALA A 342 -9.50 5.95 -0.94
N ALA A 343 -10.45 6.36 -1.78
CA ALA A 343 -10.40 6.13 -3.22
C ALA A 343 -9.18 6.81 -3.88
N SER A 344 -8.82 8.02 -3.46
CA SER A 344 -7.62 8.72 -3.95
C SER A 344 -6.33 7.96 -3.60
N LEU A 345 -6.25 7.32 -2.42
CA LEU A 345 -5.12 6.46 -2.04
C LEU A 345 -5.04 5.18 -2.88
N ASP A 346 -6.14 4.70 -3.44
CA ASP A 346 -6.17 3.56 -4.36
C ASP A 346 -5.73 3.95 -5.78
N ILE A 347 -5.94 5.20 -6.17
CA ILE A 347 -5.57 5.77 -7.47
C ILE A 347 -4.11 6.24 -7.50
N ALA A 348 -3.56 6.64 -6.36
CA ALA A 348 -2.20 7.17 -6.25
C ALA A 348 -1.15 6.22 -6.81
N SER A 349 -0.35 6.69 -7.77
CA SER A 349 0.69 5.92 -8.45
C SER A 349 2.12 6.41 -8.19
N SER A 350 2.26 7.57 -7.55
CA SER A 350 3.56 8.22 -7.27
C SER A 350 3.64 8.78 -5.86
N GLU A 351 4.85 9.09 -5.41
CA GLU A 351 5.05 9.75 -4.11
C GLU A 351 4.46 11.16 -4.07
N GLU A 352 4.48 11.87 -5.18
CA GLU A 352 3.89 13.21 -5.35
C GLU A 352 2.38 13.17 -5.13
N ASP A 353 1.71 12.11 -5.61
CA ASP A 353 0.28 11.90 -5.40
C ASP A 353 -0.02 11.73 -3.89
N LEU A 354 0.78 10.92 -3.19
CA LEU A 354 0.63 10.71 -1.74
C LEU A 354 0.90 11.98 -0.92
N ILE A 355 1.84 12.82 -1.37
CA ILE A 355 2.12 14.11 -0.74
C ILE A 355 0.88 15.01 -0.82
N GLN A 356 0.25 15.11 -1.99
CA GLN A 356 -0.93 15.94 -2.19
C GLN A 356 -2.14 15.44 -1.37
N ILE A 357 -2.36 14.12 -1.32
CA ILE A 357 -3.40 13.52 -0.47
C ILE A 357 -3.12 13.79 1.01
N LYS A 358 -1.87 13.70 1.42
CA LYS A 358 -1.49 13.99 2.81
C LYS A 358 -1.68 15.45 3.17
N GLU A 359 -1.42 16.39 2.26
CA GLU A 359 -1.71 17.82 2.48
C GLU A 359 -3.22 18.04 2.68
N GLU A 360 -4.08 17.39 1.89
CA GLU A 360 -5.53 17.41 2.09
C GLU A 360 -5.89 16.86 3.48
N MET A 361 -5.33 15.72 3.87
CA MET A 361 -5.56 15.14 5.20
C MET A 361 -5.09 16.05 6.34
N MET A 362 -4.05 16.84 6.15
CA MET A 362 -3.57 17.83 7.12
C MET A 362 -4.47 19.06 7.17
N GLU A 363 -4.98 19.52 6.03
CA GLU A 363 -5.90 20.67 5.94
C GLU A 363 -7.20 20.39 6.68
N TYR A 364 -7.74 19.17 6.55
CA TYR A 364 -8.97 18.73 7.22
C TYR A 364 -8.76 18.08 8.60
N GLY A 365 -7.52 18.13 9.14
CA GLY A 365 -7.22 17.74 10.52
C GLY A 365 -7.14 16.22 10.79
N TYR A 366 -7.11 15.38 9.76
CA TYR A 366 -6.91 13.92 9.91
C TYR A 366 -5.47 13.58 10.28
N VAL A 367 -4.52 14.40 9.86
CA VAL A 367 -3.09 14.28 10.17
C VAL A 367 -2.61 15.58 10.82
N LYS A 368 -1.89 15.48 11.94
CA LYS A 368 -1.29 16.66 12.59
C LYS A 368 -0.18 17.25 11.71
N ARG A 369 -0.21 18.57 11.50
CA ARG A 369 0.95 19.30 10.96
C ARG A 369 2.10 19.21 11.97
N LYS A 370 3.24 18.67 11.56
CA LYS A 370 4.45 18.79 12.35
C LYS A 370 4.91 20.25 12.26
N ASN A 371 4.98 20.95 13.36
CA ASN A 371 5.62 22.27 13.46
C ASN A 371 7.15 22.10 13.26
N THR A 372 7.58 22.01 12.03
CA THR A 372 8.99 22.21 11.68
C THR A 372 9.16 23.69 11.47
N GLY A 373 9.73 24.37 12.47
CA GLY A 373 10.00 25.81 12.39
C GLY A 373 10.71 26.13 11.08
N GLY A 374 10.10 26.99 10.24
CA GLY A 374 10.71 27.51 9.01
C GLY A 374 10.70 26.58 7.80
N GLY A 375 9.90 25.52 7.77
CA GLY A 375 9.81 24.57 6.65
C GLY A 375 9.30 25.22 5.36
N LYS A 376 10.05 25.08 4.25
CA LYS A 376 9.64 25.46 2.90
C LYS A 376 8.28 24.78 2.60
N LYS A 377 7.32 25.53 2.04
CA LYS A 377 6.06 24.95 1.53
C LYS A 377 6.42 23.80 0.60
N VAL A 378 5.82 22.63 0.83
CA VAL A 378 5.99 21.46 -0.04
C VAL A 378 5.47 21.84 -1.43
N ARG A 379 6.34 21.73 -2.44
CA ARG A 379 5.94 22.01 -3.83
C ARG A 379 5.14 20.82 -4.33
N ILE A 380 3.85 21.03 -4.58
CA ILE A 380 2.98 20.02 -5.18
C ILE A 380 3.31 19.94 -6.66
N THR A 381 3.77 18.77 -7.10
CA THR A 381 4.17 18.49 -8.49
C THR A 381 3.27 17.44 -9.15
N SER A 382 2.40 16.77 -8.38
CA SER A 382 1.43 15.81 -8.92
C SER A 382 0.49 16.49 -9.92
N ARG A 383 0.26 15.81 -11.06
CA ARG A 383 -0.64 16.28 -12.13
C ARG A 383 -1.71 15.23 -12.40
N PRO A 384 -2.90 15.62 -12.91
CA PRO A 384 -3.92 14.70 -13.39
C PRO A 384 -3.36 13.73 -14.44
N TYR A 385 -3.96 12.56 -14.57
CA TYR A 385 -3.67 11.72 -15.72
C TYR A 385 -4.17 12.39 -16.99
N HIS A 386 -3.42 12.25 -18.06
CA HIS A 386 -3.77 12.74 -19.39
C HIS A 386 -3.87 11.55 -20.36
N TYR A 387 -5.02 11.41 -20.98
CA TYR A 387 -5.32 10.41 -22.00
C TYR A 387 -5.72 11.11 -23.29
N ILE A 388 -5.57 10.43 -24.42
CA ILE A 388 -6.11 10.85 -25.71
C ILE A 388 -7.13 9.79 -26.12
N SER A 389 -8.36 10.22 -26.46
CA SER A 389 -9.39 9.32 -26.98
C SER A 389 -8.99 8.79 -28.37
N SER A 390 -9.62 7.70 -28.78
CA SER A 390 -9.43 7.16 -30.14
C SER A 390 -9.78 8.15 -31.25
N ASP A 391 -10.59 9.17 -30.94
CA ASP A 391 -11.00 10.24 -31.85
C ASP A 391 -10.12 11.50 -31.74
N GLY A 392 -9.05 11.47 -30.90
CA GLY A 392 -8.08 12.56 -30.76
C GLY A 392 -8.46 13.65 -29.78
N TYR A 393 -9.40 13.42 -28.88
CA TYR A 393 -9.78 14.37 -27.83
C TYR A 393 -8.98 14.14 -26.55
N ASP A 394 -8.59 15.24 -25.90
CA ASP A 394 -7.86 15.22 -24.63
C ASP A 394 -8.81 14.91 -23.48
N ILE A 395 -8.45 13.91 -22.67
CA ILE A 395 -9.18 13.46 -21.49
C ILE A 395 -8.28 13.57 -20.25
N TYR A 396 -8.73 14.29 -19.24
CA TYR A 396 -8.01 14.49 -18.00
C TYR A 396 -8.73 13.84 -16.84
N VAL A 397 -7.97 13.11 -15.98
CA VAL A 397 -8.49 12.35 -14.85
C VAL A 397 -7.82 12.81 -13.57
N GLY A 398 -8.60 13.30 -12.62
CA GLY A 398 -8.08 13.73 -11.31
C GLY A 398 -7.70 12.55 -10.41
N LYS A 399 -6.57 12.65 -9.75
CA LYS A 399 -6.05 11.60 -8.86
C LYS A 399 -6.47 11.75 -7.40
N ASN A 400 -6.97 12.93 -7.02
CA ASN A 400 -7.40 13.28 -5.67
C ASN A 400 -8.40 14.43 -5.72
N ASN A 401 -8.98 14.77 -4.56
CA ASN A 401 -10.05 15.76 -4.47
C ASN A 401 -9.60 17.17 -4.88
N PHE A 402 -8.36 17.58 -4.60
CA PHE A 402 -7.85 18.87 -5.06
C PHE A 402 -7.76 18.95 -6.59
N GLN A 403 -7.28 17.89 -7.25
CA GLN A 403 -7.25 17.82 -8.71
C GLN A 403 -8.64 17.72 -9.31
N ASN A 404 -9.55 16.96 -8.68
CA ASN A 404 -10.96 16.91 -9.08
C ASN A 404 -11.59 18.31 -9.08
N ASP A 405 -11.34 19.08 -8.01
CA ASP A 405 -11.82 20.45 -7.86
C ASP A 405 -11.22 21.39 -8.92
N GLU A 406 -9.91 21.29 -9.11
CA GLU A 406 -9.17 22.09 -10.10
C GLU A 406 -9.64 21.79 -11.52
N LEU A 407 -9.76 20.52 -11.90
CA LEU A 407 -10.25 20.10 -13.22
C LEU A 407 -11.67 20.60 -13.49
N SER A 408 -12.59 20.43 -12.51
CA SER A 408 -14.00 20.75 -12.70
C SER A 408 -14.29 22.25 -12.69
N PHE A 409 -13.57 23.06 -11.90
CA PHE A 409 -13.95 24.46 -11.67
C PHE A 409 -12.98 25.49 -12.23
N LYS A 410 -11.70 25.12 -12.47
CA LYS A 410 -10.69 26.04 -13.01
C LYS A 410 -10.23 25.66 -14.41
N PHE A 411 -10.03 24.38 -14.69
CA PHE A 411 -9.46 23.90 -15.94
C PHE A 411 -10.50 23.71 -17.04
N ALA A 412 -11.67 23.11 -16.71
CA ALA A 412 -12.73 22.87 -17.66
C ALA A 412 -13.44 24.16 -18.07
N SER A 413 -13.69 24.33 -19.37
CA SER A 413 -14.54 25.39 -19.95
C SER A 413 -16.01 24.95 -20.02
N GLY A 414 -16.93 25.89 -20.26
CA GLY A 414 -18.38 25.66 -20.13
C GLY A 414 -18.93 24.50 -20.96
N ASN A 415 -18.38 24.25 -22.14
CA ASN A 415 -18.82 23.21 -23.07
C ASN A 415 -18.06 21.89 -22.94
N ASP A 416 -17.00 21.81 -22.09
CA ASP A 416 -16.31 20.58 -21.82
C ASP A 416 -17.22 19.63 -21.04
N TRP A 417 -16.99 18.33 -21.23
CA TRP A 417 -17.78 17.29 -20.61
C TRP A 417 -17.11 16.75 -19.35
N TRP A 418 -17.89 16.59 -18.30
CA TRP A 418 -17.49 16.04 -17.01
C TRP A 418 -18.19 14.69 -16.80
N PHE A 419 -17.43 13.71 -16.26
CA PHE A 419 -17.88 12.37 -15.95
C PHE A 419 -17.47 12.00 -14.54
N HIS A 420 -18.33 11.23 -13.85
CA HIS A 420 -18.06 10.72 -12.51
C HIS A 420 -18.91 9.47 -12.19
N ALA A 421 -18.37 8.56 -11.39
CA ALA A 421 -19.11 7.38 -10.95
C ALA A 421 -20.26 7.77 -10.01
N LYS A 422 -21.49 7.41 -10.38
CA LYS A 422 -22.70 7.80 -9.69
C LYS A 422 -22.77 7.25 -8.26
N GLY A 423 -22.99 8.13 -7.30
CA GLY A 423 -23.24 7.76 -5.90
C GLY A 423 -22.05 7.12 -5.18
N GLN A 424 -20.84 7.11 -5.74
CA GLN A 424 -19.66 6.51 -5.15
C GLN A 424 -18.40 7.37 -5.36
N PRO A 425 -17.38 7.25 -4.49
CA PRO A 425 -16.12 7.97 -4.63
C PRO A 425 -15.37 7.60 -5.91
N GLY A 426 -14.77 8.60 -6.57
CA GLY A 426 -14.01 8.41 -7.79
C GLY A 426 -13.38 9.69 -8.32
N SER A 427 -12.71 9.56 -9.46
CA SER A 427 -12.11 10.68 -10.18
C SER A 427 -13.13 11.48 -10.96
N HIS A 428 -12.92 12.81 -11.02
CA HIS A 428 -13.54 13.61 -12.05
C HIS A 428 -12.76 13.44 -13.35
N VAL A 429 -13.47 13.13 -14.40
CA VAL A 429 -12.92 13.00 -15.75
C VAL A 429 -13.44 14.15 -16.60
N ILE A 430 -12.53 14.88 -17.23
CA ILE A 430 -12.86 16.02 -18.10
C ILE A 430 -12.42 15.72 -19.52
N VAL A 431 -13.36 15.80 -20.46
CA VAL A 431 -13.09 15.77 -21.91
C VAL A 431 -13.10 17.18 -22.45
N LYS A 432 -12.01 17.58 -23.11
CA LYS A 432 -11.89 18.88 -23.78
C LYS A 432 -12.62 18.83 -25.14
N SER A 433 -13.82 19.42 -25.23
CA SER A 433 -14.68 19.33 -26.38
C SER A 433 -14.22 20.18 -27.57
N LYS A 434 -13.31 21.16 -27.34
CA LYS A 434 -12.87 22.13 -28.36
C LYS A 434 -14.07 22.91 -29.02
N ASN A 435 -15.21 22.96 -28.32
CA ASN A 435 -16.50 23.45 -28.77
C ASN A 435 -17.12 22.65 -29.94
N GLU A 436 -16.73 21.41 -30.11
CA GLU A 436 -17.28 20.48 -31.10
C GLU A 436 -18.20 19.47 -30.39
N GLU A 437 -19.06 18.81 -31.15
CA GLU A 437 -19.86 17.69 -30.69
C GLU A 437 -18.93 16.46 -30.59
N LEU A 438 -18.93 15.83 -29.42
CA LEU A 438 -18.06 14.67 -29.16
C LEU A 438 -18.67 13.40 -29.77
N PRO A 439 -17.85 12.53 -30.41
CA PRO A 439 -18.29 11.21 -30.86
C PRO A 439 -18.68 10.29 -29.67
N ASP A 440 -19.65 9.41 -29.88
CA ASP A 440 -20.14 8.42 -28.89
C ASP A 440 -19.00 7.60 -28.28
N ARG A 441 -18.02 7.23 -29.12
CA ARG A 441 -16.84 6.47 -28.69
C ARG A 441 -16.02 7.24 -27.64
N THR A 442 -15.85 8.54 -27.81
CA THR A 442 -15.15 9.39 -26.83
C THR A 442 -15.93 9.45 -25.49
N PHE A 443 -17.29 9.47 -25.52
CA PHE A 443 -18.12 9.37 -24.31
C PHE A 443 -17.93 8.03 -23.61
N GLU A 444 -17.90 6.92 -24.34
CA GLU A 444 -17.65 5.60 -23.78
C GLU A 444 -16.25 5.51 -23.14
N GLU A 445 -15.22 5.99 -23.82
CA GLU A 445 -13.85 5.97 -23.33
C GLU A 445 -13.67 6.81 -22.05
N ALA A 446 -14.29 8.00 -22.01
CA ALA A 446 -14.30 8.84 -20.81
C ALA A 446 -15.08 8.17 -19.65
N GLY A 447 -16.19 7.52 -19.96
CA GLY A 447 -16.97 6.74 -19.02
C GLY A 447 -16.17 5.55 -18.45
N LYS A 448 -15.43 4.82 -19.28
CA LYS A 448 -14.51 3.74 -18.85
C LYS A 448 -13.44 4.25 -17.89
N LEU A 449 -12.85 5.41 -18.18
CA LEU A 449 -11.89 6.05 -17.29
C LEU A 449 -12.52 6.43 -15.94
N ALA A 450 -13.72 7.02 -15.95
CA ALA A 450 -14.43 7.36 -14.71
C ALA A 450 -14.78 6.12 -13.89
N ALA A 451 -15.18 5.03 -14.54
CA ALA A 451 -15.44 3.73 -13.89
C ALA A 451 -14.17 3.12 -13.28
N TYR A 452 -13.09 3.09 -14.05
CA TYR A 452 -11.82 2.50 -13.64
C TYR A 452 -11.18 3.26 -12.46
N TYR A 453 -11.26 4.60 -12.45
CA TYR A 453 -10.75 5.44 -11.38
C TYR A 453 -11.81 5.75 -10.31
N SER A 454 -12.63 4.75 -9.97
CA SER A 454 -13.64 4.82 -8.91
C SER A 454 -13.56 3.63 -7.95
N LYS A 455 -14.31 3.70 -6.86
CA LYS A 455 -14.51 2.58 -5.93
C LYS A 455 -15.13 1.35 -6.64
N GLY A 456 -15.85 1.57 -7.74
CA GLY A 456 -16.47 0.54 -8.56
C GLY A 456 -15.54 -0.20 -9.52
N ARG A 457 -14.24 0.05 -9.51
CA ARG A 457 -13.25 -0.53 -10.46
C ARG A 457 -13.32 -2.05 -10.64
N GLN A 458 -13.73 -2.79 -9.61
CA GLN A 458 -13.81 -4.26 -9.66
C GLN A 458 -15.24 -4.77 -9.94
N ALA A 459 -16.20 -3.88 -10.08
CA ALA A 459 -17.55 -4.26 -10.44
C ALA A 459 -17.64 -4.61 -11.94
N PRO A 460 -18.52 -5.53 -12.36
CA PRO A 460 -18.70 -5.86 -13.77
C PRO A 460 -19.14 -4.66 -14.60
N LYS A 461 -19.97 -3.78 -14.05
CA LYS A 461 -20.38 -2.51 -14.66
C LYS A 461 -20.57 -1.44 -13.62
N VAL A 462 -20.32 -0.18 -13.99
CA VAL A 462 -20.44 1.01 -13.15
C VAL A 462 -21.34 2.03 -13.85
N GLU A 463 -22.28 2.60 -13.10
CA GLU A 463 -23.13 3.70 -13.59
C GLU A 463 -22.32 5.01 -13.47
N ILE A 464 -22.19 5.74 -14.60
CA ILE A 464 -21.43 6.98 -14.71
C ILE A 464 -22.39 8.10 -15.06
N ASP A 465 -22.44 9.12 -14.22
CA ASP A 465 -23.12 10.37 -14.55
C ASP A 465 -22.19 11.27 -15.34
N TYR A 466 -22.72 11.91 -16.39
CA TYR A 466 -21.98 12.87 -17.19
C TYR A 466 -22.83 14.07 -17.58
N THR A 467 -22.19 15.24 -17.66
CA THR A 467 -22.84 16.49 -18.00
C THR A 467 -21.83 17.51 -18.50
N GLN A 468 -22.30 18.58 -19.13
CA GLN A 468 -21.42 19.70 -19.47
C GLN A 468 -21.03 20.49 -18.22
N LYS A 469 -19.79 21.00 -18.19
CA LYS A 469 -19.24 21.79 -17.07
C LYS A 469 -20.12 22.94 -16.64
N LYS A 470 -20.83 23.59 -17.56
CA LYS A 470 -21.76 24.71 -17.23
C LYS A 470 -22.86 24.34 -16.25
N ASN A 471 -23.21 23.06 -16.15
CA ASN A 471 -24.23 22.52 -15.24
C ASN A 471 -23.67 22.17 -13.84
N LEU A 472 -22.35 22.24 -13.65
CA LEU A 472 -21.70 21.96 -12.39
C LEU A 472 -21.65 23.18 -11.47
N ARG A 473 -21.93 23.00 -10.20
CA ARG A 473 -21.78 24.02 -9.16
C ARG A 473 -21.03 23.48 -7.96
N LYS A 474 -20.19 24.31 -7.36
CA LYS A 474 -19.55 23.98 -6.10
C LYS A 474 -20.52 24.29 -4.95
N PRO A 475 -20.83 23.33 -4.07
CA PRO A 475 -21.66 23.61 -2.90
C PRO A 475 -20.98 24.61 -1.97
N THR A 476 -21.75 25.53 -1.39
CA THR A 476 -21.23 26.53 -0.44
C THR A 476 -20.65 25.82 0.78
N GLY A 477 -19.38 26.10 1.11
CA GLY A 477 -18.66 25.40 2.19
C GLY A 477 -18.31 23.94 1.89
N GLY A 478 -18.55 23.45 0.65
CA GLY A 478 -18.25 22.07 0.25
C GLY A 478 -16.75 21.77 0.25
N LYS A 479 -16.40 20.55 0.63
CA LYS A 479 -15.03 20.03 0.58
C LYS A 479 -14.54 19.90 -0.87
N PRO A 480 -13.21 19.85 -1.13
CA PRO A 480 -12.68 19.64 -2.47
C PRO A 480 -13.24 18.38 -3.13
N GLY A 481 -13.46 18.42 -4.43
CA GLY A 481 -14.02 17.30 -5.20
C GLY A 481 -15.54 17.13 -5.09
N PHE A 482 -16.22 17.91 -4.24
CA PHE A 482 -17.67 17.86 -4.15
C PHE A 482 -18.32 18.78 -5.17
N VAL A 483 -19.25 18.22 -5.94
CA VAL A 483 -20.01 18.93 -6.99
C VAL A 483 -21.51 18.69 -6.81
N VAL A 484 -22.29 19.67 -7.27
CA VAL A 484 -23.75 19.57 -7.40
C VAL A 484 -24.11 19.84 -8.85
N TYR A 485 -24.97 19.00 -9.40
CA TYR A 485 -25.52 19.15 -10.75
C TYR A 485 -27.00 18.74 -10.72
N TYR A 486 -27.81 19.35 -11.57
CA TYR A 486 -29.26 19.13 -11.63
C TYR A 486 -29.69 18.49 -12.95
N THR A 487 -28.83 18.58 -13.96
CA THR A 487 -29.07 18.01 -15.29
C THR A 487 -27.87 17.16 -15.66
N ASN A 488 -28.11 15.87 -15.84
CA ASN A 488 -27.09 14.92 -16.24
C ASN A 488 -27.68 13.81 -17.11
N TYR A 489 -26.80 13.13 -17.79
CA TYR A 489 -27.05 11.84 -18.42
C TYR A 489 -26.32 10.76 -17.62
N SER A 490 -26.75 9.50 -17.77
CA SER A 490 -26.09 8.36 -17.15
C SER A 490 -25.81 7.29 -18.18
N LEU A 491 -24.69 6.60 -18.05
CA LEU A 491 -24.34 5.44 -18.85
C LEU A 491 -23.86 4.31 -17.93
N LEU A 492 -24.09 3.07 -18.31
CA LEU A 492 -23.64 1.89 -17.60
C LEU A 492 -22.51 1.23 -18.38
N ILE A 493 -21.30 1.21 -17.81
CA ILE A 493 -20.09 0.83 -18.56
C ILE A 493 -19.16 -0.08 -17.74
N GLU A 494 -18.39 -0.90 -18.43
CA GLU A 494 -17.36 -1.75 -17.83
C GLU A 494 -16.10 -0.92 -17.52
N PRO A 495 -15.44 -1.11 -16.36
CA PRO A 495 -14.23 -0.38 -15.96
C PRO A 495 -12.97 -0.92 -16.67
N ASP A 496 -13.01 -1.05 -18.00
CA ASP A 496 -11.89 -1.54 -18.82
C ASP A 496 -11.28 -0.40 -19.63
N ILE A 497 -10.02 -0.11 -19.37
CA ILE A 497 -9.23 0.93 -20.05
C ILE A 497 -8.21 0.35 -21.03
N THR A 498 -8.31 -0.93 -21.35
CA THR A 498 -7.42 -1.60 -22.32
C THR A 498 -7.50 -0.90 -23.68
N GLY A 499 -6.36 -0.53 -24.24
CA GLY A 499 -6.26 0.17 -25.52
C GLY A 499 -6.35 1.69 -25.43
N LEU A 500 -6.64 2.30 -24.27
CA LEU A 500 -6.61 3.76 -24.11
C LEU A 500 -5.18 4.27 -23.97
N GLN A 501 -4.83 5.28 -24.75
CA GLN A 501 -3.48 5.84 -24.77
C GLN A 501 -3.31 6.86 -23.65
N GLN A 502 -2.55 6.50 -22.63
CA GLN A 502 -2.08 7.43 -21.61
C GLN A 502 -0.85 8.18 -22.10
N VAL A 503 -0.88 9.51 -22.04
CA VAL A 503 0.22 10.41 -22.49
C VAL A 503 1.13 10.75 -21.31
N GLN A 504 0.57 10.95 -20.13
CA GLN A 504 1.25 11.23 -18.87
C GLN A 504 0.55 10.59 -17.68
#